data_2abb9467d093389550b16ec01c731cf3
#
_entry.id   2abb9467d093389550b16ec01c731cf3
#
_cell.length_a   1.000
_cell.length_b   1.000
_cell.length_c   1.000
_cell.angle_alpha   90.00
_cell.angle_beta   90.00
_cell.angle_gamma   90.00
#
_symmetry.space_group_name_H-M   'P 1'
#
loop_
_entity.id
_entity.type
_entity.pdbx_description
1 polymer ?
#
loop_
_entity_poly.entity_id
_entity_poly.type
_entity_poly.pdbx_seq_one_letter_code
_entity_poly.pdbx_strand_id
1 'polypeptide(L)'
;MTGADPVPGAAPARPLRILVDGRVMQDRYHGIGRYTYELLRELSLRDVELVVLYSPNGGRLDVKELITRRTVRAWPSRVPVVSLRSQWVLWRAALRARPDVVFVPYHLSTPALAARVPVVSVIHDCVFERDAAAQGPSAFSGAYRAATRIAIRSAAALATPSQAARRDIRRFYGAEIPDEAVLPHGVGAQFFLRPGRPRPSRLSLPDRYILHVGAQRPHKNQRVLVEAMSVLRAGHPDLGLVLVGQPDPRFPDELGKLVTALGVSDVVHRYASVGDTELLDLYANAAVFAYPSLAEGFGMPVLEAMAAGLAVVASDAEAVREVAAGGSLIVPARTTGAWIQALDQVLTDPGAGRELRERGQAVAARHTWARSAERTLSLLTSVARRDPQRPQRPQRPQRPQRPQRPQRPSGPASSDGGDAE
;
A
#
# COMPACT_ATOMS: atom_id res chain seq x y z
N MET A 1 1.79 11.05 62.28
CA MET A 1 1.25 11.84 61.17
C MET A 1 2.43 12.54 60.55
N THR A 2 3.05 11.94 59.53
CA THR A 2 4.14 12.52 58.76
C THR A 2 3.60 12.78 57.35
N GLY A 3 3.35 14.06 57.08
CA GLY A 3 2.95 14.53 55.77
C GLY A 3 4.09 14.31 54.78
N ALA A 4 3.85 13.50 53.75
CA ALA A 4 4.72 13.44 52.57
C ALA A 4 4.42 14.68 51.73
N ASP A 5 5.39 15.59 51.59
CA ASP A 5 5.35 16.69 50.65
C ASP A 5 5.16 16.17 49.23
N PRO A 6 4.30 16.79 48.43
CA PRO A 6 4.16 16.40 47.01
C PRO A 6 5.44 16.73 46.27
N VAL A 7 5.99 15.72 45.57
CA VAL A 7 7.12 15.88 44.67
C VAL A 7 6.79 17.01 43.66
N PRO A 8 7.68 18.05 43.50
CA PRO A 8 7.42 19.13 42.58
C PRO A 8 7.22 18.62 41.15
N GLY A 9 6.08 18.93 40.58
CA GLY A 9 5.62 18.44 39.29
C GLY A 9 6.64 18.65 38.19
N ALA A 10 6.95 17.56 37.48
CA ALA A 10 7.59 17.65 36.18
C ALA A 10 6.69 18.57 35.31
N ALA A 11 7.28 19.66 34.79
CA ALA A 11 6.58 20.52 33.84
C ALA A 11 5.94 19.66 32.75
N PRO A 12 4.70 19.93 32.31
CA PRO A 12 4.04 19.12 31.30
C PRO A 12 4.97 19.02 30.07
N ALA A 13 5.37 17.80 29.75
CA ALA A 13 6.25 17.57 28.60
C ALA A 13 5.56 18.16 27.38
N ARG A 14 6.25 19.06 26.66
CA ARG A 14 5.67 19.66 25.45
C ARG A 14 5.21 18.59 24.47
N PRO A 15 4.16 18.82 23.67
CA PRO A 15 3.71 17.88 22.66
C PRO A 15 4.85 17.52 21.70
N LEU A 16 4.88 16.25 21.23
CA LEU A 16 5.83 15.78 20.24
C LEU A 16 5.65 16.55 18.93
N ARG A 17 6.70 17.22 18.47
CA ARG A 17 6.68 17.95 17.20
C ARG A 17 7.16 17.08 16.06
N ILE A 18 6.30 16.83 15.08
CA ILE A 18 6.54 15.96 13.94
C ILE A 18 6.53 16.76 12.65
N LEU A 19 7.62 16.74 11.89
CA LEU A 19 7.64 17.27 10.52
C LEU A 19 7.24 16.15 9.56
N VAL A 20 6.21 16.35 8.77
CA VAL A 20 5.68 15.35 7.83
C VAL A 20 5.84 15.82 6.39
N ASP A 21 6.40 14.96 5.52
CA ASP A 21 6.39 15.19 4.08
C ASP A 21 5.04 14.76 3.48
N GLY A 22 4.04 15.62 3.60
CA GLY A 22 2.69 15.39 3.07
C GLY A 22 2.53 15.77 1.59
N ARG A 23 3.59 16.12 0.86
CA ARG A 23 3.50 16.47 -0.58
C ARG A 23 3.04 15.32 -1.47
N VAL A 24 3.05 14.09 -0.96
CA VAL A 24 2.47 12.91 -1.61
C VAL A 24 0.94 12.89 -1.60
N MET A 25 0.28 13.75 -0.84
CA MET A 25 -1.18 13.91 -0.85
C MET A 25 -1.63 14.57 -2.16
N GLN A 26 -1.54 13.82 -3.24
CA GLN A 26 -1.91 14.20 -4.60
C GLN A 26 -2.56 13.03 -5.30
N ASP A 27 -3.47 13.30 -6.24
CA ASP A 27 -4.21 12.28 -6.99
C ASP A 27 -3.31 11.25 -7.68
N ARG A 28 -2.14 11.68 -8.20
CA ARG A 28 -1.18 10.77 -8.86
C ARG A 28 -0.56 9.71 -7.94
N TYR A 29 -0.59 9.91 -6.61
CA TYR A 29 -0.06 8.98 -5.61
C TYR A 29 -1.18 8.23 -4.86
N HIS A 30 -2.35 8.15 -5.41
CA HIS A 30 -3.60 7.63 -4.81
C HIS A 30 -3.48 6.87 -3.48
N GLY A 31 -2.91 5.66 -3.48
CA GLY A 31 -2.80 4.83 -2.27
C GLY A 31 -1.95 5.47 -1.18
N ILE A 32 -0.75 5.96 -1.52
CA ILE A 32 0.19 6.57 -0.56
C ILE A 32 -0.35 7.94 -0.10
N GLY A 33 -0.91 8.72 -1.03
CA GLY A 33 -1.52 10.01 -0.71
C GLY A 33 -2.68 9.86 0.27
N ARG A 34 -3.56 8.89 0.02
CA ARG A 34 -4.69 8.59 0.88
C ARG A 34 -4.26 8.07 2.25
N TYR A 35 -3.31 7.13 2.29
CA TYR A 35 -2.68 6.69 3.54
C TYR A 35 -2.18 7.89 4.35
N THR A 36 -1.42 8.78 3.71
CA THR A 36 -0.84 9.94 4.39
C THR A 36 -1.92 10.87 4.94
N TYR A 37 -2.95 11.16 4.14
CA TYR A 37 -4.05 12.03 4.52
C TYR A 37 -4.83 11.48 5.72
N GLU A 38 -5.27 10.22 5.65
CA GLU A 38 -6.05 9.57 6.69
C GLU A 38 -5.25 9.44 8.00
N LEU A 39 -3.95 9.10 7.89
CA LEU A 39 -3.06 9.03 9.03
C LEU A 39 -2.89 10.40 9.70
N LEU A 40 -2.67 11.46 8.92
CA LEU A 40 -2.55 12.82 9.44
C LEU A 40 -3.85 13.30 10.09
N ARG A 41 -5.00 12.95 9.52
CA ARG A 41 -6.29 13.25 10.09
C ARG A 41 -6.41 12.67 11.51
N GLU A 42 -6.03 11.42 11.70
CA GLU A 42 -6.06 10.77 13.02
C GLU A 42 -4.99 11.31 13.97
N LEU A 43 -3.76 11.53 13.48
CA LEU A 43 -2.69 12.11 14.30
C LEU A 43 -3.03 13.52 14.78
N SER A 44 -3.73 14.32 13.97
CA SER A 44 -4.15 15.67 14.35
C SER A 44 -5.16 15.73 15.50
N LEU A 45 -5.76 14.60 15.85
CA LEU A 45 -6.65 14.43 17.02
C LEU A 45 -5.88 14.09 18.30
N ARG A 46 -4.57 13.87 18.21
CA ARG A 46 -3.71 13.47 19.33
C ARG A 46 -2.95 14.68 19.89
N ASP A 47 -2.33 14.49 21.05
CA ASP A 47 -1.47 15.52 21.66
C ASP A 47 -0.09 15.57 20.97
N VAL A 48 -0.07 16.12 19.76
CA VAL A 48 1.12 16.30 18.92
C VAL A 48 1.08 17.63 18.20
N GLU A 49 2.24 18.17 17.83
CA GLU A 49 2.37 19.32 16.94
C GLU A 49 2.83 18.84 15.55
N LEU A 50 1.96 18.93 14.54
CA LEU A 50 2.25 18.53 13.17
C LEU A 50 2.70 19.72 12.34
N VAL A 51 3.86 19.63 11.71
CA VAL A 51 4.30 20.54 10.66
C VAL A 51 4.25 19.78 9.34
N VAL A 52 3.31 20.12 8.47
CA VAL A 52 3.03 19.36 7.26
C VAL A 52 3.50 20.12 6.02
N LEU A 53 4.47 19.60 5.30
CA LEU A 53 4.76 20.05 3.94
C LEU A 53 3.69 19.49 3.01
N TYR A 54 3.05 20.34 2.20
CA TYR A 54 2.01 19.90 1.27
C TYR A 54 2.18 20.52 -0.11
N SER A 55 1.64 19.86 -1.14
CA SER A 55 1.56 20.39 -2.49
C SER A 55 0.27 21.21 -2.63
N PRO A 56 0.33 22.49 -3.04
CA PRO A 56 -0.88 23.30 -3.28
C PRO A 56 -1.77 22.74 -4.38
N ASN A 57 -1.23 21.86 -5.24
CA ASN A 57 -1.94 21.21 -6.36
C ASN A 57 -2.33 19.76 -6.00
N GLY A 58 -2.80 19.52 -4.78
CA GLY A 58 -3.06 18.21 -4.21
C GLY A 58 -4.24 17.43 -4.82
N GLY A 59 -5.07 18.04 -5.67
CA GLY A 59 -6.25 17.38 -6.22
C GLY A 59 -7.36 17.22 -5.18
N ARG A 60 -7.93 16.01 -5.09
CA ARG A 60 -9.08 15.68 -4.20
C ARG A 60 -8.74 15.64 -2.71
N LEU A 61 -7.47 15.42 -2.35
CA LEU A 61 -7.05 15.37 -0.96
C LEU A 61 -6.89 16.80 -0.43
N ASP A 62 -7.97 17.38 0.09
CA ASP A 62 -7.98 18.75 0.57
C ASP A 62 -7.32 18.88 1.93
N VAL A 63 -6.09 19.39 1.92
CA VAL A 63 -5.32 19.67 3.14
C VAL A 63 -5.99 20.77 3.99
N LYS A 64 -6.92 21.56 3.44
CA LYS A 64 -7.58 22.66 4.15
C LYS A 64 -8.30 22.17 5.41
N GLU A 65 -8.92 21.00 5.37
CA GLU A 65 -9.56 20.42 6.55
C GLU A 65 -8.55 20.16 7.68
N LEU A 66 -7.35 19.71 7.34
CA LEU A 66 -6.28 19.47 8.33
C LEU A 66 -5.73 20.78 8.90
N ILE A 67 -5.63 21.83 8.07
CA ILE A 67 -5.04 23.13 8.45
C ILE A 67 -5.91 23.88 9.47
N THR A 68 -7.21 23.65 9.50
CA THR A 68 -8.12 24.28 10.47
C THR A 68 -7.86 23.83 11.91
N ARG A 69 -7.12 22.74 12.11
CA ARG A 69 -6.82 22.19 13.43
C ARG A 69 -5.63 22.91 14.07
N ARG A 70 -5.75 23.32 15.32
CA ARG A 70 -4.69 24.05 16.05
C ARG A 70 -3.37 23.31 16.17
N THR A 71 -3.40 21.99 16.07
CA THR A 71 -2.23 21.10 16.14
C THR A 71 -1.46 21.02 14.84
N VAL A 72 -1.97 21.58 13.72
CA VAL A 72 -1.39 21.44 12.39
C VAL A 72 -0.91 22.80 11.85
N ARG A 73 0.38 22.85 11.50
CA ARG A 73 0.97 23.96 10.74
C ARG A 73 1.31 23.46 9.35
N ALA A 74 0.71 24.00 8.30
CA ALA A 74 0.94 23.58 6.93
C ALA A 74 1.83 24.55 6.18
N TRP A 75 2.83 24.01 5.47
CA TRP A 75 3.76 24.77 4.64
C TRP A 75 3.65 24.34 3.19
N PRO A 76 3.28 25.23 2.26
CA PRO A 76 3.14 24.86 0.86
C PRO A 76 4.51 24.67 0.19
N SER A 77 4.61 23.68 -0.69
CA SER A 77 5.77 23.44 -1.52
C SER A 77 5.37 22.90 -2.89
N ARG A 78 5.79 23.59 -3.95
CA ARG A 78 5.59 23.15 -5.35
C ARG A 78 6.70 22.24 -5.86
N VAL A 79 7.72 21.98 -5.03
CA VAL A 79 8.85 21.10 -5.41
C VAL A 79 8.36 19.65 -5.47
N PRO A 80 8.59 18.96 -6.59
CA PRO A 80 8.21 17.54 -6.73
C PRO A 80 8.82 16.68 -5.62
N VAL A 81 8.05 15.71 -5.12
CA VAL A 81 8.44 14.82 -4.02
C VAL A 81 9.73 14.08 -4.36
N VAL A 82 9.79 13.51 -5.56
CA VAL A 82 10.97 12.77 -6.06
C VAL A 82 11.82 13.71 -6.91
N SER A 83 12.72 14.45 -6.26
CA SER A 83 13.68 15.33 -6.92
C SER A 83 14.86 15.67 -6.00
N LEU A 84 15.99 16.02 -6.55
CA LEU A 84 17.14 16.50 -5.76
C LEU A 84 16.80 17.76 -4.95
N ARG A 85 15.97 18.65 -5.50
CA ARG A 85 15.50 19.85 -4.79
C ARG A 85 14.63 19.50 -3.57
N SER A 86 13.96 18.35 -3.56
CA SER A 86 13.18 17.85 -2.43
C SER A 86 14.03 17.69 -1.18
N GLN A 87 15.31 17.30 -1.31
CA GLN A 87 16.25 17.14 -0.22
C GLN A 87 16.46 18.47 0.54
N TRP A 88 16.64 19.56 -0.22
CA TRP A 88 16.80 20.91 0.35
C TRP A 88 15.54 21.41 1.02
N VAL A 89 14.35 21.12 0.46
CA VAL A 89 13.07 21.53 1.04
C VAL A 89 12.89 20.89 2.41
N LEU A 90 13.09 19.57 2.53
CA LEU A 90 12.99 18.86 3.81
C LEU A 90 14.03 19.31 4.82
N TRP A 91 15.28 19.49 4.38
CA TRP A 91 16.35 19.97 5.24
C TRP A 91 16.04 21.37 5.81
N ARG A 92 15.65 22.33 4.94
CA ARG A 92 15.27 23.69 5.39
C ARG A 92 14.04 23.68 6.29
N ALA A 93 13.07 22.82 6.00
CA ALA A 93 11.88 22.67 6.84
C ALA A 93 12.26 22.12 8.22
N ALA A 94 13.14 21.15 8.30
CA ALA A 94 13.63 20.60 9.56
C ALA A 94 14.38 21.64 10.39
N LEU A 95 15.27 22.45 9.78
CA LEU A 95 15.96 23.54 10.47
C LEU A 95 14.99 24.59 11.03
N ARG A 96 13.94 24.93 10.27
CA ARG A 96 12.98 25.97 10.65
C ARG A 96 11.95 25.48 11.67
N ALA A 97 11.45 24.26 11.52
CA ALA A 97 10.45 23.67 12.39
C ALA A 97 11.04 23.16 13.71
N ARG A 98 12.32 22.82 13.73
CA ARG A 98 13.00 22.13 14.85
C ARG A 98 12.15 20.98 15.39
N PRO A 99 11.78 19.98 14.55
CA PRO A 99 10.95 18.87 14.96
C PRO A 99 11.76 17.91 15.82
N ASP A 100 11.08 17.08 16.61
CA ASP A 100 11.68 15.99 17.36
C ASP A 100 11.95 14.77 16.45
N VAL A 101 11.12 14.62 15.38
CA VAL A 101 11.22 13.55 14.39
C VAL A 101 10.67 14.01 13.05
N VAL A 102 11.26 13.51 11.97
CA VAL A 102 10.74 13.69 10.59
C VAL A 102 10.04 12.40 10.16
N PHE A 103 8.80 12.51 9.73
CA PHE A 103 8.04 11.41 9.17
C PHE A 103 7.92 11.54 7.66
N VAL A 104 8.39 10.53 6.95
CA VAL A 104 8.40 10.45 5.49
C VAL A 104 7.49 9.29 5.05
N PRO A 105 6.22 9.57 4.71
CA PRO A 105 5.25 8.56 4.29
C PRO A 105 5.60 7.86 2.98
N TYR A 106 6.50 8.41 2.19
CA TYR A 106 6.97 7.84 0.92
C TYR A 106 8.48 7.85 0.85
N HIS A 107 9.09 6.68 0.98
CA HIS A 107 10.55 6.51 1.10
C HIS A 107 11.38 7.18 0.01
N LEU A 108 10.85 7.39 -1.20
CA LEU A 108 11.58 8.06 -2.28
C LEU A 108 11.86 9.55 -2.00
N SER A 109 11.19 10.15 -1.02
CA SER A 109 11.48 11.51 -0.56
C SER A 109 12.39 11.56 0.67
N THR A 110 12.87 10.43 1.18
CA THR A 110 13.73 10.36 2.36
C THR A 110 15.00 11.16 2.13
N PRO A 111 15.33 12.13 3.00
CA PRO A 111 16.53 12.94 2.83
C PRO A 111 17.79 12.10 3.06
N ALA A 112 18.76 12.21 2.13
CA ALA A 112 20.06 11.55 2.25
C ALA A 112 20.89 12.14 3.39
N LEU A 113 20.71 13.43 3.68
CA LEU A 113 21.34 14.17 4.77
C LEU A 113 20.24 14.66 5.70
N ALA A 114 19.94 13.89 6.73
CA ALA A 114 19.06 14.36 7.80
C ALA A 114 19.85 15.36 8.68
N ALA A 115 19.32 16.58 8.81
CA ALA A 115 19.87 17.62 9.67
C ALA A 115 19.74 17.20 11.15
N ARG A 116 20.58 16.29 11.65
CA ARG A 116 20.61 15.82 13.05
C ARG A 116 19.26 15.44 13.69
N VAL A 117 18.17 15.43 12.89
CA VAL A 117 16.83 15.04 13.33
C VAL A 117 16.56 13.63 12.84
N PRO A 118 16.12 12.70 13.70
CA PRO A 118 15.81 11.34 13.29
C PRO A 118 14.68 11.30 12.27
N VAL A 119 14.82 10.45 11.25
CA VAL A 119 13.85 10.26 10.16
C VAL A 119 13.21 8.89 10.27
N VAL A 120 11.89 8.82 10.27
CA VAL A 120 11.13 7.58 10.07
C VAL A 120 10.60 7.58 8.65
N SER A 121 10.93 6.54 7.89
CA SER A 121 10.57 6.41 6.47
C SER A 121 9.73 5.17 6.22
N VAL A 122 8.65 5.29 5.43
CA VAL A 122 7.74 4.19 5.12
C VAL A 122 8.03 3.65 3.72
N ILE A 123 8.35 2.35 3.64
CA ILE A 123 8.46 1.60 2.39
C ILE A 123 7.16 0.80 2.24
N HIS A 124 6.32 1.18 1.28
CA HIS A 124 4.99 0.58 1.16
C HIS A 124 5.01 -0.81 0.53
N ASP A 125 5.87 -1.03 -0.46
CA ASP A 125 5.95 -2.29 -1.19
C ASP A 125 7.30 -2.47 -1.88
N CYS A 126 7.52 -3.67 -2.42
CA CYS A 126 8.60 -4.03 -3.31
C CYS A 126 8.05 -4.63 -4.62
N VAL A 127 6.95 -4.07 -5.15
CA VAL A 127 6.31 -4.55 -6.38
C VAL A 127 7.28 -4.49 -7.56
N PHE A 128 8.11 -3.43 -7.64
CA PHE A 128 9.12 -3.29 -8.69
C PHE A 128 10.22 -4.36 -8.65
N GLU A 129 10.50 -4.92 -7.47
CA GLU A 129 11.49 -5.97 -7.29
C GLU A 129 10.90 -7.36 -7.57
N ARG A 130 9.61 -7.55 -7.23
CA ARG A 130 8.90 -8.84 -7.40
C ARG A 130 8.53 -9.14 -8.84
N ASP A 131 8.09 -8.15 -9.58
CA ASP A 131 7.53 -8.33 -10.93
C ASP A 131 8.31 -7.52 -11.96
N ALA A 132 9.02 -8.24 -12.84
CA ALA A 132 9.75 -7.60 -13.95
C ALA A 132 8.82 -6.82 -14.88
N ALA A 133 7.57 -7.28 -15.09
CA ALA A 133 6.58 -6.58 -15.89
C ALA A 133 6.10 -5.27 -15.24
N ALA A 134 6.16 -5.16 -13.91
CA ALA A 134 5.82 -3.93 -13.18
C ALA A 134 6.94 -2.87 -13.25
N GLN A 135 8.16 -3.25 -13.65
CA GLN A 135 9.33 -2.36 -13.57
C GLN A 135 9.29 -1.18 -14.56
N GLY A 136 8.62 -1.32 -15.70
CA GLY A 136 8.69 -0.31 -16.75
C GLY A 136 10.13 -0.15 -17.32
N PRO A 137 10.49 1.03 -17.87
CA PRO A 137 11.81 1.26 -18.44
C PRO A 137 12.96 1.03 -17.42
N SER A 138 14.03 0.36 -17.84
CA SER A 138 15.17 -0.07 -17.00
C SER A 138 15.83 1.07 -16.20
N ALA A 139 15.93 2.26 -16.79
CA ALA A 139 16.50 3.44 -16.13
C ALA A 139 15.67 3.89 -14.90
N PHE A 140 14.34 3.83 -14.99
CA PHE A 140 13.46 4.16 -13.86
C PHE A 140 13.64 3.16 -12.71
N SER A 141 13.74 1.88 -13.02
CA SER A 141 13.94 0.82 -12.02
C SER A 141 15.27 0.97 -11.28
N GLY A 142 16.33 1.35 -11.99
CA GLY A 142 17.65 1.62 -11.39
C GLY A 142 17.60 2.79 -10.40
N ALA A 143 17.01 3.91 -10.82
CA ALA A 143 16.86 5.10 -9.99
C ALA A 143 15.98 4.84 -8.76
N TYR A 144 14.88 4.10 -8.92
CA TYR A 144 14.00 3.69 -7.82
C TYR A 144 14.76 2.87 -6.77
N ARG A 145 15.48 1.83 -7.20
CA ARG A 145 16.28 0.98 -6.29
C ARG A 145 17.38 1.76 -5.58
N ALA A 146 18.03 2.69 -6.27
CA ALA A 146 19.05 3.55 -5.66
C ALA A 146 18.43 4.45 -4.59
N ALA A 147 17.31 5.10 -4.87
CA ALA A 147 16.59 5.93 -3.91
C ALA A 147 16.10 5.13 -2.70
N THR A 148 15.60 3.90 -2.91
CA THR A 148 15.21 3.00 -1.82
C THR A 148 16.40 2.65 -0.92
N ARG A 149 17.59 2.34 -1.51
CA ARG A 149 18.81 2.09 -0.72
C ARG A 149 19.27 3.32 0.06
N ILE A 150 19.12 4.51 -0.51
CA ILE A 150 19.40 5.77 0.19
C ILE A 150 18.46 5.91 1.39
N ALA A 151 17.15 5.72 1.19
CA ALA A 151 16.18 5.78 2.27
C ALA A 151 16.51 4.81 3.41
N ILE A 152 16.86 3.55 3.09
CA ILE A 152 17.24 2.52 4.06
C ILE A 152 18.47 2.93 4.88
N ARG A 153 19.44 3.59 4.24
CA ARG A 153 20.69 3.99 4.92
C ARG A 153 20.55 5.26 5.74
N SER A 154 19.64 6.15 5.34
CA SER A 154 19.51 7.49 5.92
C SER A 154 18.45 7.55 7.02
N ALA A 155 17.44 6.67 6.99
CA ALA A 155 16.39 6.65 7.99
C ALA A 155 16.93 6.12 9.34
N ALA A 156 16.51 6.76 10.44
CA ALA A 156 16.73 6.28 11.80
C ALA A 156 15.85 5.06 12.11
N ALA A 157 14.68 4.98 11.48
CA ALA A 157 13.82 3.80 11.49
C ALA A 157 13.07 3.68 10.16
N LEU A 158 12.84 2.43 9.75
CA LEU A 158 11.99 2.08 8.61
C LEU A 158 10.66 1.54 9.12
N ALA A 159 9.59 1.83 8.40
CA ALA A 159 8.27 1.26 8.63
C ALA A 159 7.70 0.69 7.34
N THR A 160 6.70 -0.19 7.47
CA THR A 160 6.04 -0.85 6.33
C THR A 160 4.61 -1.25 6.69
N PRO A 161 3.68 -1.39 5.73
CA PRO A 161 2.28 -1.62 6.06
C PRO A 161 1.91 -3.08 6.39
N SER A 162 2.77 -4.05 6.08
CA SER A 162 2.44 -5.48 6.26
C SER A 162 3.67 -6.32 6.57
N GLN A 163 3.44 -7.50 7.12
CA GLN A 163 4.50 -8.52 7.28
C GLN A 163 5.01 -9.03 5.93
N ALA A 164 4.14 -9.09 4.92
CA ALA A 164 4.53 -9.44 3.57
C ALA A 164 5.52 -8.42 2.98
N ALA A 165 5.22 -7.11 3.07
CA ALA A 165 6.13 -6.06 2.64
C ALA A 165 7.44 -6.06 3.46
N ARG A 166 7.39 -6.35 4.77
CA ARG A 166 8.57 -6.53 5.62
C ARG A 166 9.47 -7.66 5.12
N ARG A 167 8.90 -8.83 4.80
CA ARG A 167 9.66 -9.96 4.23
C ARG A 167 10.32 -9.59 2.91
N ASP A 168 9.62 -8.83 2.05
CA ASP A 168 10.16 -8.36 0.78
C ASP A 168 11.33 -7.40 0.96
N ILE A 169 11.19 -6.42 1.86
CA ILE A 169 12.26 -5.47 2.16
C ILE A 169 13.50 -6.21 2.67
N ARG A 170 13.33 -7.19 3.55
CA ARG A 170 14.41 -8.06 3.98
C ARG A 170 15.02 -8.84 2.81
N ARG A 171 14.19 -9.45 1.97
CA ARG A 171 14.63 -10.28 0.83
C ARG A 171 15.42 -9.48 -0.20
N PHE A 172 14.93 -8.31 -0.62
CA PHE A 172 15.48 -7.56 -1.74
C PHE A 172 16.57 -6.56 -1.33
N TYR A 173 16.52 -6.09 -0.10
CA TYR A 173 17.39 -5.04 0.40
C TYR A 173 18.23 -5.43 1.61
N GLY A 174 17.97 -6.56 2.24
CA GLY A 174 18.65 -7.01 3.45
C GLY A 174 18.37 -6.12 4.68
N ALA A 175 17.31 -5.32 4.64
CA ALA A 175 16.96 -4.41 5.72
C ALA A 175 15.95 -5.07 6.67
N GLU A 176 16.25 -5.00 7.98
CA GLU A 176 15.37 -5.52 9.01
C GLU A 176 14.44 -4.41 9.51
N ILE A 177 13.15 -4.73 9.61
CA ILE A 177 12.12 -3.87 10.18
C ILE A 177 11.54 -4.60 11.37
N PRO A 178 11.55 -4.04 12.58
CA PRO A 178 10.98 -4.69 13.76
C PRO A 178 9.45 -4.73 13.69
N ASP A 179 8.82 -5.63 14.43
CA ASP A 179 7.36 -5.83 14.40
C ASP A 179 6.55 -4.59 14.78
N GLU A 180 7.07 -3.79 15.71
CA GLU A 180 6.46 -2.53 16.13
C GLU A 180 6.47 -1.46 15.03
N ALA A 181 7.31 -1.62 13.99
CA ALA A 181 7.35 -0.74 12.82
C ALA A 181 6.55 -1.27 11.62
N VAL A 182 5.81 -2.37 11.80
CA VAL A 182 4.76 -2.78 10.87
C VAL A 182 3.50 -1.99 11.22
N LEU A 183 3.11 -1.09 10.31
CA LEU A 183 2.04 -0.10 10.49
C LEU A 183 0.89 -0.39 9.52
N PRO A 184 -0.02 -1.33 9.83
CA PRO A 184 -1.13 -1.66 8.94
C PRO A 184 -2.01 -0.44 8.66
N HIS A 185 -2.46 -0.33 7.41
CA HIS A 185 -3.40 0.72 7.03
C HIS A 185 -4.76 0.48 7.70
N GLY A 186 -5.52 1.56 7.87
CA GLY A 186 -6.92 1.51 8.26
C GLY A 186 -7.86 1.56 7.05
N VAL A 187 -9.14 1.34 7.30
CA VAL A 187 -10.23 1.65 6.40
C VAL A 187 -11.05 2.81 6.96
N GLY A 188 -11.47 3.73 6.10
CA GLY A 188 -12.24 4.89 6.50
C GLY A 188 -13.66 4.51 6.91
N ALA A 189 -14.22 5.20 7.92
CA ALA A 189 -15.57 4.97 8.41
C ALA A 189 -16.65 5.11 7.31
N GLN A 190 -16.38 5.90 6.28
CA GLN A 190 -17.27 6.09 5.13
C GLN A 190 -17.51 4.83 4.30
N PHE A 191 -16.62 3.82 4.42
CA PHE A 191 -16.77 2.53 3.73
C PHE A 191 -17.68 1.54 4.48
N PHE A 192 -17.97 1.76 5.77
CA PHE A 192 -18.98 0.96 6.47
C PHE A 192 -20.38 1.42 6.03
N LEU A 193 -20.78 0.94 4.85
CA LEU A 193 -21.97 1.40 4.15
C LEU A 193 -23.23 0.80 4.76
N ARG A 194 -24.31 1.60 4.74
CA ARG A 194 -25.65 1.11 5.06
C ARG A 194 -26.31 0.58 3.77
N PRO A 195 -27.16 -0.47 3.87
CA PRO A 195 -27.98 -0.91 2.74
C PRO A 195 -28.80 0.24 2.15
N GLY A 196 -29.09 0.17 0.84
CA GLY A 196 -29.99 1.11 0.19
C GLY A 196 -29.34 2.40 -0.32
N ARG A 197 -28.02 2.45 -0.46
CA ARG A 197 -27.38 3.56 -1.20
C ARG A 197 -27.86 3.56 -2.66
N PRO A 198 -28.07 4.76 -3.25
CA PRO A 198 -28.48 4.85 -4.65
C PRO A 198 -27.38 4.33 -5.58
N ARG A 199 -27.78 3.86 -6.75
CA ARG A 199 -26.82 3.56 -7.81
C ARG A 199 -26.21 4.85 -8.37
N PRO A 200 -24.93 4.85 -8.78
CA PRO A 200 -24.30 6.01 -9.40
C PRO A 200 -25.03 6.39 -10.71
N SER A 201 -25.75 7.49 -10.72
CA SER A 201 -26.58 7.90 -11.87
C SER A 201 -25.79 8.38 -13.09
N ARG A 202 -24.52 8.76 -12.90
CA ARG A 202 -23.65 9.28 -13.98
C ARG A 202 -22.88 8.20 -14.70
N LEU A 203 -22.89 6.96 -14.20
CA LEU A 203 -22.17 5.84 -14.76
C LEU A 203 -23.14 4.89 -15.46
N SER A 204 -22.80 4.48 -16.69
CA SER A 204 -23.53 3.41 -17.36
C SER A 204 -23.09 2.08 -16.76
N LEU A 205 -23.89 1.51 -15.87
CA LEU A 205 -23.61 0.30 -15.14
C LEU A 205 -24.54 -0.84 -15.54
N PRO A 206 -24.02 -2.08 -15.62
CA PRO A 206 -24.88 -3.27 -15.76
C PRO A 206 -25.74 -3.45 -14.51
N ASP A 207 -26.84 -4.19 -14.63
CA ASP A 207 -27.75 -4.41 -13.50
C ASP A 207 -27.08 -5.13 -12.33
N ARG A 208 -26.20 -6.05 -12.64
CA ARG A 208 -25.38 -6.81 -11.70
C ARG A 208 -23.93 -6.79 -12.16
N TYR A 209 -22.97 -6.56 -11.26
CA TYR A 209 -21.59 -6.46 -11.69
C TYR A 209 -20.58 -6.96 -10.67
N ILE A 210 -19.45 -7.46 -11.21
CA ILE A 210 -18.19 -7.68 -10.49
C ILE A 210 -17.48 -6.33 -10.45
N LEU A 211 -17.05 -5.89 -9.27
CA LEU A 211 -16.26 -4.66 -9.11
C LEU A 211 -14.79 -4.98 -8.90
N HIS A 212 -13.92 -4.24 -9.60
CA HIS A 212 -12.49 -4.15 -9.32
C HIS A 212 -12.07 -2.69 -9.19
N VAL A 213 -11.29 -2.37 -8.16
CA VAL A 213 -10.74 -1.03 -7.94
C VAL A 213 -9.21 -1.12 -7.87
N GLY A 214 -8.54 -0.48 -8.81
CA GLY A 214 -7.07 -0.47 -8.89
C GLY A 214 -6.55 0.12 -10.20
N ALA A 215 -5.42 0.83 -10.16
CA ALA A 215 -4.80 1.38 -11.37
C ALA A 215 -4.56 0.30 -12.43
N GLN A 216 -4.64 0.67 -13.70
CA GLN A 216 -4.41 -0.27 -14.81
C GLN A 216 -2.91 -0.50 -14.99
N ARG A 217 -2.38 -1.46 -14.22
CA ARG A 217 -0.97 -1.88 -14.22
C ARG A 217 -0.86 -3.38 -14.33
N PRO A 218 0.20 -3.93 -14.94
CA PRO A 218 0.36 -5.37 -15.14
C PRO A 218 0.19 -6.20 -13.86
N HIS A 219 0.78 -5.78 -12.74
CA HIS A 219 0.68 -6.50 -11.48
C HIS A 219 -0.73 -6.50 -10.85
N LYS A 220 -1.65 -5.62 -11.29
CA LYS A 220 -3.07 -5.66 -10.87
C LYS A 220 -3.85 -6.76 -11.55
N ASN A 221 -3.30 -7.36 -12.61
CA ASN A 221 -3.78 -8.58 -13.26
C ASN A 221 -5.28 -8.56 -13.63
N GLN A 222 -5.78 -7.39 -14.02
CA GLN A 222 -7.19 -7.22 -14.45
C GLN A 222 -7.54 -8.11 -15.64
N ARG A 223 -6.52 -8.55 -16.39
CA ARG A 223 -6.65 -9.47 -17.51
C ARG A 223 -7.44 -10.74 -17.13
N VAL A 224 -7.13 -11.36 -15.98
CA VAL A 224 -7.79 -12.60 -15.56
C VAL A 224 -9.31 -12.41 -15.33
N LEU A 225 -9.74 -11.22 -14.93
CA LEU A 225 -11.15 -10.90 -14.76
C LEU A 225 -11.86 -10.72 -16.11
N VAL A 226 -11.19 -10.12 -17.10
CA VAL A 226 -11.72 -10.01 -18.46
C VAL A 226 -11.84 -11.40 -19.11
N GLU A 227 -10.82 -12.26 -18.94
CA GLU A 227 -10.86 -13.65 -19.38
C GLU A 227 -11.98 -14.44 -18.66
N ALA A 228 -12.15 -14.27 -17.35
CA ALA A 228 -13.23 -14.91 -16.61
C ALA A 228 -14.61 -14.42 -17.09
N MET A 229 -14.77 -13.12 -17.38
CA MET A 229 -16.02 -12.56 -17.86
C MET A 229 -16.46 -13.13 -19.20
N SER A 230 -15.50 -13.46 -20.10
CA SER A 230 -15.82 -14.07 -21.41
C SER A 230 -16.54 -15.42 -21.29
N VAL A 231 -16.32 -16.11 -20.15
CA VAL A 231 -16.97 -17.40 -19.86
C VAL A 231 -18.23 -17.20 -19.00
N LEU A 232 -18.13 -16.39 -17.93
CA LEU A 232 -19.23 -16.18 -16.96
C LEU A 232 -20.49 -15.61 -17.59
N ARG A 233 -20.37 -14.76 -18.62
CA ARG A 233 -21.52 -14.17 -19.31
C ARG A 233 -22.52 -15.17 -19.88
N ALA A 234 -22.07 -16.40 -20.18
CA ALA A 234 -22.96 -17.44 -20.70
C ALA A 234 -23.94 -17.93 -19.64
N GLY A 235 -23.52 -18.05 -18.38
CA GLY A 235 -24.36 -18.44 -17.24
C GLY A 235 -25.04 -17.26 -16.52
N HIS A 236 -24.53 -16.03 -16.75
CA HIS A 236 -24.99 -14.80 -16.09
C HIS A 236 -25.15 -13.68 -17.10
N PRO A 237 -26.21 -13.67 -17.92
CA PRO A 237 -26.39 -12.72 -19.03
C PRO A 237 -26.59 -11.26 -18.57
N ASP A 238 -27.00 -11.05 -17.31
CA ASP A 238 -27.19 -9.74 -16.65
C ASP A 238 -25.90 -9.21 -15.99
N LEU A 239 -24.82 -10.03 -15.97
CA LEU A 239 -23.59 -9.72 -15.26
C LEU A 239 -22.63 -8.90 -16.13
N GLY A 240 -22.08 -7.84 -15.55
CA GLY A 240 -20.96 -7.11 -16.14
C GLY A 240 -19.74 -7.06 -15.23
N LEU A 241 -18.66 -6.51 -15.78
CA LEU A 241 -17.41 -6.25 -15.09
C LEU A 241 -17.12 -4.75 -15.06
N VAL A 242 -17.02 -4.18 -13.86
CA VAL A 242 -16.72 -2.76 -13.66
C VAL A 242 -15.28 -2.62 -13.13
N LEU A 243 -14.43 -1.99 -13.91
CA LEU A 243 -13.03 -1.73 -13.62
C LEU A 243 -12.83 -0.25 -13.36
N VAL A 244 -12.43 0.11 -12.14
CA VAL A 244 -12.16 1.50 -11.75
C VAL A 244 -10.68 1.69 -11.48
N GLY A 245 -10.04 2.61 -12.22
CA GLY A 245 -8.65 2.97 -11.97
C GLY A 245 -7.96 3.58 -13.18
N GLN A 246 -7.07 4.51 -12.93
CA GLN A 246 -6.38 5.23 -13.99
C GLN A 246 -5.47 4.30 -14.79
N PRO A 247 -5.48 4.45 -16.13
CA PRO A 247 -4.43 3.86 -16.95
C PRO A 247 -3.07 4.46 -16.57
N ASP A 248 -2.05 3.63 -16.55
CA ASP A 248 -0.68 4.10 -16.34
C ASP A 248 -0.01 4.33 -17.71
N PRO A 249 0.35 5.57 -18.05
CA PRO A 249 0.88 5.90 -19.38
C PRO A 249 2.21 5.22 -19.72
N ARG A 250 2.86 4.58 -18.75
CA ARG A 250 4.08 3.79 -18.97
C ARG A 250 3.81 2.45 -19.65
N PHE A 251 2.55 2.01 -19.69
CA PHE A 251 2.15 0.72 -20.22
C PHE A 251 1.13 0.90 -21.36
N PRO A 252 1.24 0.13 -22.46
CA PRO A 252 0.22 0.13 -23.51
C PRO A 252 -1.11 -0.43 -22.98
N ASP A 253 -2.22 -0.05 -23.63
CA ASP A 253 -3.56 -0.55 -23.27
C ASP A 253 -3.81 -1.99 -23.77
N GLU A 254 -3.04 -2.94 -23.22
CA GLU A 254 -3.23 -4.36 -23.52
C GLU A 254 -4.58 -4.89 -23.03
N LEU A 255 -5.13 -4.28 -21.98
CA LEU A 255 -6.43 -4.66 -21.43
C LEU A 255 -7.57 -4.31 -22.40
N GLY A 256 -7.53 -3.13 -23.03
CA GLY A 256 -8.52 -2.75 -24.06
C GLY A 256 -8.46 -3.64 -25.30
N LYS A 257 -7.26 -4.00 -25.75
CA LYS A 257 -7.08 -4.98 -26.84
C LYS A 257 -7.69 -6.33 -26.48
N LEU A 258 -7.48 -6.81 -25.26
CA LEU A 258 -8.02 -8.08 -24.78
C LEU A 258 -9.55 -8.07 -24.73
N VAL A 259 -10.16 -6.99 -24.21
CA VAL A 259 -11.62 -6.81 -24.17
C VAL A 259 -12.21 -6.94 -25.58
N THR A 260 -11.59 -6.28 -26.56
CA THR A 260 -12.03 -6.36 -27.98
C THR A 260 -11.83 -7.76 -28.55
N ALA A 261 -10.65 -8.37 -28.32
CA ALA A 261 -10.32 -9.68 -28.86
C ALA A 261 -11.24 -10.81 -28.34
N LEU A 262 -11.69 -10.70 -27.09
CA LEU A 262 -12.63 -11.66 -26.48
C LEU A 262 -14.10 -11.35 -26.75
N GLY A 263 -14.42 -10.24 -27.44
CA GLY A 263 -15.78 -9.84 -27.77
C GLY A 263 -16.65 -9.52 -26.55
N VAL A 264 -16.06 -8.95 -25.48
CA VAL A 264 -16.77 -8.64 -24.22
C VAL A 264 -16.90 -7.13 -23.95
N SER A 265 -16.78 -6.32 -25.01
CA SER A 265 -16.85 -4.85 -24.90
C SER A 265 -18.21 -4.33 -24.39
N ASP A 266 -19.26 -5.10 -24.59
CA ASP A 266 -20.64 -4.81 -24.15
C ASP A 266 -20.86 -4.99 -22.65
N VAL A 267 -20.06 -5.84 -22.00
CA VAL A 267 -20.21 -6.20 -20.58
C VAL A 267 -19.03 -5.74 -19.70
N VAL A 268 -17.96 -5.21 -20.29
CA VAL A 268 -16.78 -4.70 -19.54
C VAL A 268 -16.74 -3.18 -19.56
N HIS A 269 -16.99 -2.57 -18.40
CA HIS A 269 -17.04 -1.12 -18.20
C HIS A 269 -15.77 -0.63 -17.51
N ARG A 270 -15.05 0.32 -18.15
CA ARG A 270 -13.78 0.84 -17.64
C ARG A 270 -13.90 2.32 -17.32
N TYR A 271 -13.63 2.68 -16.06
CA TYR A 271 -13.64 4.07 -15.59
C TYR A 271 -12.25 4.46 -15.07
N ALA A 272 -11.63 5.42 -15.73
CA ALA A 272 -10.29 5.90 -15.33
C ALA A 272 -10.32 6.51 -13.92
N SER A 273 -11.38 7.25 -13.59
CA SER A 273 -11.57 7.78 -12.25
C SER A 273 -13.07 8.02 -12.00
N VAL A 274 -13.47 7.90 -10.74
CA VAL A 274 -14.82 8.20 -10.26
C VAL A 274 -14.73 9.13 -9.05
N GLY A 275 -15.79 9.86 -8.73
CA GLY A 275 -15.87 10.67 -7.52
C GLY A 275 -15.92 9.80 -6.26
N ASP A 276 -15.61 10.38 -5.08
CA ASP A 276 -15.61 9.61 -3.83
C ASP A 276 -17.00 9.07 -3.50
N THR A 277 -18.06 9.85 -3.73
CA THR A 277 -19.45 9.38 -3.56
C THR A 277 -19.77 8.25 -4.54
N GLU A 278 -19.41 8.41 -5.82
CA GLU A 278 -19.61 7.39 -6.84
C GLU A 278 -18.86 6.09 -6.52
N LEU A 279 -17.64 6.21 -5.96
CA LEU A 279 -16.87 5.03 -5.52
C LEU A 279 -17.59 4.28 -4.40
N LEU A 280 -18.12 5.00 -3.40
CA LEU A 280 -18.90 4.39 -2.33
C LEU A 280 -20.18 3.73 -2.87
N ASP A 281 -20.85 4.36 -3.83
CA ASP A 281 -22.06 3.81 -4.46
C ASP A 281 -21.73 2.57 -5.31
N LEU A 282 -20.55 2.54 -5.97
CA LEU A 282 -20.08 1.34 -6.67
C LEU A 282 -19.81 0.17 -5.70
N TYR A 283 -19.17 0.43 -4.57
CA TYR A 283 -18.99 -0.60 -3.55
C TYR A 283 -20.35 -1.07 -2.97
N ALA A 284 -21.29 -0.16 -2.76
CA ALA A 284 -22.58 -0.50 -2.16
C ALA A 284 -23.48 -1.39 -3.05
N ASN A 285 -23.31 -1.31 -4.37
CA ASN A 285 -24.19 -1.95 -5.36
C ASN A 285 -23.55 -3.11 -6.14
N ALA A 286 -22.26 -3.41 -5.90
CA ALA A 286 -21.59 -4.53 -6.55
C ALA A 286 -22.14 -5.88 -6.04
N ALA A 287 -22.19 -6.89 -6.91
CA ALA A 287 -22.54 -8.25 -6.53
C ALA A 287 -21.38 -8.94 -5.79
N VAL A 288 -20.15 -8.70 -6.24
CA VAL A 288 -18.92 -9.25 -5.69
C VAL A 288 -17.75 -8.32 -6.00
N PHE A 289 -16.75 -8.28 -5.11
CA PHE A 289 -15.50 -7.57 -5.34
C PHE A 289 -14.40 -8.56 -5.71
N ALA A 290 -13.68 -8.30 -6.81
CA ALA A 290 -12.59 -9.15 -7.30
C ALA A 290 -11.25 -8.42 -7.28
N TYR A 291 -10.22 -9.03 -6.63
CA TYR A 291 -8.91 -8.40 -6.48
C TYR A 291 -7.77 -9.35 -6.89
N PRO A 292 -7.43 -9.45 -8.19
CA PRO A 292 -6.53 -10.46 -8.73
C PRO A 292 -5.05 -10.09 -8.70
N SER A 293 -4.64 -9.09 -7.93
CA SER A 293 -3.28 -8.56 -7.91
C SER A 293 -2.21 -9.64 -7.69
N LEU A 294 -1.12 -9.57 -8.47
CA LEU A 294 0.03 -10.47 -8.38
C LEU A 294 0.97 -10.10 -7.22
N ALA A 295 1.03 -8.82 -6.88
CA ALA A 295 1.88 -8.28 -5.84
C ALA A 295 1.28 -6.99 -5.27
N GLU A 296 1.33 -6.86 -3.95
CA GLU A 296 0.87 -5.69 -3.20
C GLU A 296 1.78 -5.45 -1.98
N GLY A 297 1.75 -4.21 -1.50
CA GLY A 297 2.32 -3.93 -0.18
C GLY A 297 1.32 -4.11 0.96
N PHE A 298 0.01 -3.94 0.66
CA PHE A 298 -1.06 -4.10 1.64
C PHE A 298 -2.38 -4.58 0.99
N GLY A 299 -3.05 -3.76 0.19
CA GLY A 299 -4.33 -4.11 -0.43
C GLY A 299 -5.52 -3.37 0.17
N MET A 300 -5.42 -2.05 0.32
CA MET A 300 -6.53 -1.21 0.85
C MET A 300 -7.88 -1.47 0.20
N PRO A 301 -8.01 -1.66 -1.16
CA PRO A 301 -9.31 -1.92 -1.77
C PRO A 301 -10.02 -3.18 -1.27
N VAL A 302 -9.25 -4.18 -0.80
CA VAL A 302 -9.81 -5.39 -0.17
C VAL A 302 -10.52 -5.04 1.13
N LEU A 303 -9.89 -4.23 1.99
CA LEU A 303 -10.52 -3.76 3.23
C LEU A 303 -11.72 -2.84 2.97
N GLU A 304 -11.65 -1.99 1.95
CA GLU A 304 -12.74 -1.10 1.56
C GLU A 304 -13.97 -1.92 1.12
N ALA A 305 -13.76 -2.94 0.29
CA ALA A 305 -14.82 -3.84 -0.14
C ALA A 305 -15.43 -4.64 1.04
N MET A 306 -14.58 -5.14 1.94
CA MET A 306 -15.02 -5.84 3.15
C MET A 306 -15.83 -4.93 4.08
N ALA A 307 -15.37 -3.68 4.30
CA ALA A 307 -16.07 -2.69 5.10
C ALA A 307 -17.44 -2.34 4.50
N ALA A 308 -17.51 -2.27 3.16
CA ALA A 308 -18.76 -2.04 2.42
C ALA A 308 -19.73 -3.23 2.48
N GLY A 309 -19.32 -4.36 3.06
CA GLY A 309 -20.17 -5.55 3.16
C GLY A 309 -20.23 -6.37 1.87
N LEU A 310 -19.21 -6.29 1.02
CA LEU A 310 -19.13 -7.12 -0.18
C LEU A 310 -18.50 -8.48 0.12
N ALA A 311 -18.98 -9.51 -0.58
CA ALA A 311 -18.22 -10.74 -0.72
C ALA A 311 -16.97 -10.45 -1.56
N VAL A 312 -15.80 -10.91 -1.10
CA VAL A 312 -14.52 -10.63 -1.73
C VAL A 312 -13.88 -11.92 -2.23
N VAL A 313 -13.52 -11.92 -3.52
CA VAL A 313 -12.64 -12.91 -4.14
C VAL A 313 -11.30 -12.24 -4.38
N ALA A 314 -10.24 -12.78 -3.81
CA ALA A 314 -8.93 -12.14 -3.83
C ALA A 314 -7.81 -13.12 -4.19
N SER A 315 -6.71 -12.60 -4.72
CA SER A 315 -5.56 -13.41 -5.08
C SER A 315 -4.80 -13.95 -3.86
N ASP A 316 -3.98 -14.95 -4.12
CA ASP A 316 -3.07 -15.56 -3.16
C ASP A 316 -1.78 -14.75 -2.91
N ALA A 317 -1.67 -13.52 -3.41
CA ALA A 317 -0.57 -12.61 -3.11
C ALA A 317 -0.42 -12.42 -1.59
N GLU A 318 0.80 -12.53 -1.06
CA GLU A 318 1.05 -12.62 0.37
C GLU A 318 0.42 -11.46 1.19
N ALA A 319 0.57 -10.21 0.71
CA ALA A 319 -0.02 -9.06 1.40
C ALA A 319 -1.56 -9.06 1.33
N VAL A 320 -2.12 -9.55 0.22
CA VAL A 320 -3.58 -9.69 0.05
C VAL A 320 -4.13 -10.75 1.01
N ARG A 321 -3.46 -11.90 1.11
CA ARG A 321 -3.83 -12.97 2.08
C ARG A 321 -3.73 -12.48 3.52
N GLU A 322 -2.70 -11.69 3.83
CA GLU A 322 -2.49 -11.13 5.16
C GLU A 322 -3.63 -10.17 5.54
N VAL A 323 -3.96 -9.23 4.66
CA VAL A 323 -5.03 -8.25 4.94
C VAL A 323 -6.41 -8.89 4.93
N ALA A 324 -6.63 -9.87 4.08
CA ALA A 324 -7.91 -10.57 3.98
C ALA A 324 -8.23 -11.43 5.22
N ALA A 325 -7.20 -11.97 5.88
CA ALA A 325 -7.29 -12.69 7.17
C ALA A 325 -8.50 -13.64 7.32
N GLY A 326 -8.85 -14.38 6.24
CA GLY A 326 -10.00 -15.30 6.22
C GLY A 326 -11.36 -14.65 5.87
N GLY A 327 -11.41 -13.34 5.64
CA GLY A 327 -12.61 -12.61 5.20
C GLY A 327 -12.85 -12.60 3.69
N SER A 328 -12.08 -13.34 2.90
CA SER A 328 -12.24 -13.47 1.45
C SER A 328 -12.03 -14.90 0.98
N LEU A 329 -12.55 -15.21 -0.20
CA LEU A 329 -12.22 -16.41 -0.95
C LEU A 329 -10.88 -16.18 -1.67
N ILE A 330 -9.85 -16.94 -1.31
CA ILE A 330 -8.51 -16.80 -1.89
C ILE A 330 -8.35 -17.73 -3.09
N VAL A 331 -7.85 -17.16 -4.19
CA VAL A 331 -7.72 -17.83 -5.50
C VAL A 331 -6.30 -17.65 -6.03
N PRO A 332 -5.70 -18.68 -6.68
CA PRO A 332 -4.43 -18.52 -7.36
C PRO A 332 -4.50 -17.40 -8.42
N ALA A 333 -3.64 -16.39 -8.30
CA ALA A 333 -3.73 -15.16 -9.07
C ALA A 333 -3.69 -15.37 -10.60
N ARG A 334 -2.97 -16.39 -11.08
CA ARG A 334 -2.72 -16.63 -12.52
C ARG A 334 -3.61 -17.70 -13.14
N THR A 335 -4.56 -18.28 -12.41
CA THR A 335 -5.36 -19.43 -12.86
C THR A 335 -6.78 -18.97 -13.18
N THR A 336 -7.05 -18.57 -14.44
CA THR A 336 -8.35 -18.04 -14.87
C THR A 336 -9.52 -18.98 -14.53
N GLY A 337 -9.35 -20.30 -14.69
CA GLY A 337 -10.38 -21.30 -14.33
C GLY A 337 -10.77 -21.25 -12.85
N ALA A 338 -9.81 -21.01 -11.94
CA ALA A 338 -10.11 -20.86 -10.52
C ALA A 338 -10.88 -19.57 -10.21
N TRP A 339 -10.61 -18.48 -10.94
CA TRP A 339 -11.38 -17.22 -10.83
C TRP A 339 -12.81 -17.40 -11.32
N ILE A 340 -13.01 -18.11 -12.44
CA ILE A 340 -14.35 -18.45 -12.96
C ILE A 340 -15.14 -19.22 -11.89
N GLN A 341 -14.58 -20.30 -11.36
CA GLN A 341 -15.24 -21.13 -10.34
C GLN A 341 -15.58 -20.33 -9.07
N ALA A 342 -14.64 -19.56 -8.55
CA ALA A 342 -14.82 -18.79 -7.33
C ALA A 342 -15.86 -17.67 -7.49
N LEU A 343 -15.85 -16.96 -8.61
CA LEU A 343 -16.82 -15.91 -8.91
C LEU A 343 -18.21 -16.51 -9.13
N ASP A 344 -18.32 -17.60 -9.90
CA ASP A 344 -19.57 -18.30 -10.11
C ASP A 344 -20.16 -18.80 -8.79
N GLN A 345 -19.35 -19.43 -7.93
CA GLN A 345 -19.79 -19.88 -6.59
C GLN A 345 -20.40 -18.74 -5.78
N VAL A 346 -19.68 -17.61 -5.68
CA VAL A 346 -20.16 -16.45 -4.88
C VAL A 346 -21.41 -15.83 -5.48
N LEU A 347 -21.57 -15.87 -6.81
CA LEU A 347 -22.72 -15.30 -7.53
C LEU A 347 -23.96 -16.19 -7.49
N THR A 348 -23.80 -17.52 -7.37
CA THR A 348 -24.87 -18.52 -7.40
C THR A 348 -25.26 -19.05 -6.03
N ASP A 349 -24.35 -19.04 -5.04
CA ASP A 349 -24.60 -19.48 -3.67
C ASP A 349 -24.76 -18.29 -2.71
N PRO A 350 -26.02 -17.90 -2.36
CA PRO A 350 -26.27 -16.82 -1.42
C PRO A 350 -25.73 -17.08 -0.01
N GLY A 351 -25.59 -18.36 0.38
CA GLY A 351 -25.02 -18.76 1.67
C GLY A 351 -23.53 -18.44 1.75
N ALA A 352 -22.76 -18.90 0.76
CA ALA A 352 -21.33 -18.61 0.66
C ALA A 352 -21.07 -17.09 0.57
N GLY A 353 -21.83 -16.39 -0.24
CA GLY A 353 -21.73 -14.92 -0.34
C GLY A 353 -22.02 -14.20 0.99
N ARG A 354 -23.00 -14.66 1.78
CA ARG A 354 -23.32 -14.08 3.09
C ARG A 354 -22.19 -14.31 4.09
N GLU A 355 -21.70 -15.51 4.19
CA GLU A 355 -20.61 -15.86 5.10
C GLU A 355 -19.34 -15.03 4.82
N LEU A 356 -18.98 -14.86 3.55
CA LEU A 356 -17.83 -14.02 3.17
C LEU A 356 -18.05 -12.56 3.56
N ARG A 357 -19.25 -12.01 3.39
CA ARG A 357 -19.58 -10.63 3.80
C ARG A 357 -19.42 -10.43 5.31
N GLU A 358 -19.97 -11.32 6.12
CA GLU A 358 -19.91 -11.25 7.59
C GLU A 358 -18.46 -11.35 8.09
N ARG A 359 -17.70 -12.33 7.58
CA ARG A 359 -16.27 -12.47 7.92
C ARG A 359 -15.46 -11.24 7.46
N GLY A 360 -15.70 -10.74 6.24
CA GLY A 360 -15.02 -9.57 5.70
C GLY A 360 -15.26 -8.33 6.55
N GLN A 361 -16.50 -8.05 6.95
CA GLN A 361 -16.82 -6.92 7.81
C GLN A 361 -16.14 -7.05 9.19
N ALA A 362 -16.09 -8.25 9.78
CA ALA A 362 -15.40 -8.48 11.04
C ALA A 362 -13.87 -8.24 10.93
N VAL A 363 -13.27 -8.57 9.78
CA VAL A 363 -11.86 -8.25 9.48
C VAL A 363 -11.67 -6.73 9.35
N ALA A 364 -12.48 -6.07 8.51
CA ALA A 364 -12.38 -4.62 8.27
C ALA A 364 -12.53 -3.80 9.55
N ALA A 365 -13.44 -4.20 10.46
CA ALA A 365 -13.66 -3.52 11.74
C ALA A 365 -12.43 -3.49 12.66
N ARG A 366 -11.46 -4.39 12.45
CA ARG A 366 -10.19 -4.41 13.20
C ARG A 366 -9.13 -3.48 12.63
N HIS A 367 -9.31 -3.00 11.39
CA HIS A 367 -8.37 -2.16 10.66
C HIS A 367 -8.86 -0.71 10.67
N THR A 368 -8.59 0.03 11.73
CA THR A 368 -8.98 1.44 11.85
C THR A 368 -7.79 2.37 11.68
N TRP A 369 -8.01 3.54 11.11
CA TRP A 369 -6.97 4.57 11.03
C TRP A 369 -6.52 5.05 12.42
N ALA A 370 -7.41 5.02 13.41
CA ALA A 370 -7.05 5.33 14.80
C ALA A 370 -5.97 4.40 15.35
N ARG A 371 -6.07 3.08 15.10
CA ARG A 371 -5.04 2.10 15.48
C ARG A 371 -3.75 2.27 14.68
N SER A 372 -3.85 2.57 13.39
CA SER A 372 -2.69 2.87 12.55
C SER A 372 -1.94 4.10 13.08
N ALA A 373 -2.67 5.16 13.44
CA ALA A 373 -2.11 6.38 14.02
C ALA A 373 -1.47 6.14 15.39
N GLU A 374 -2.08 5.33 16.24
CA GLU A 374 -1.54 4.97 17.56
C GLU A 374 -0.19 4.25 17.42
N ARG A 375 -0.10 3.23 16.57
CA ARG A 375 1.16 2.52 16.28
C ARG A 375 2.21 3.45 15.70
N THR A 376 1.81 4.30 14.73
CA THR A 376 2.71 5.27 14.12
C THR A 376 3.24 6.26 15.16
N LEU A 377 2.38 6.80 16.02
CA LEU A 377 2.79 7.73 17.07
C LEU A 377 3.73 7.06 18.09
N SER A 378 3.47 5.82 18.46
CA SER A 378 4.35 5.04 19.34
C SER A 378 5.76 4.90 18.71
N LEU A 379 5.84 4.52 17.44
CA LEU A 379 7.12 4.43 16.72
C LEU A 379 7.84 5.79 16.66
N LEU A 380 7.13 6.85 16.26
CA LEU A 380 7.70 8.20 16.16
C LEU A 380 8.21 8.69 17.52
N THR A 381 7.48 8.44 18.59
CA THR A 381 7.86 8.80 19.97
C THR A 381 9.11 8.02 20.40
N SER A 382 9.17 6.72 20.13
CA SER A 382 10.32 5.88 20.48
C SER A 382 11.59 6.34 19.76
N VAL A 383 11.45 6.72 18.47
CA VAL A 383 12.57 7.21 17.64
C VAL A 383 13.04 8.59 18.09
N ALA A 384 12.10 9.50 18.43
CA ALA A 384 12.43 10.84 18.92
C ALA A 384 13.16 10.82 20.28
N ARG A 385 12.90 9.82 21.12
CA ARG A 385 13.53 9.67 22.46
C ARG A 385 14.89 8.97 22.42
N ARG A 386 15.24 8.27 21.33
CA ARG A 386 16.55 7.66 21.16
C ARG A 386 17.58 8.79 21.02
N ASP A 387 18.66 8.72 21.83
CA ASP A 387 19.74 9.71 21.80
C ASP A 387 20.27 9.91 20.38
N PRO A 388 20.24 11.14 19.81
CA PRO A 388 20.77 11.40 18.48
C PRO A 388 22.28 11.12 18.35
N GLN A 389 23.01 10.98 19.46
CA GLN A 389 24.46 10.73 19.45
C GLN A 389 24.84 9.24 19.24
N ARG A 390 23.87 8.32 19.23
CA ARG A 390 24.09 6.91 18.87
C ARG A 390 23.18 6.51 17.71
N PRO A 391 23.58 6.75 16.46
CA PRO A 391 22.91 6.10 15.35
C PRO A 391 23.12 4.61 15.48
N GLN A 392 22.07 3.85 15.76
CA GLN A 392 22.10 2.41 15.52
C GLN A 392 22.29 2.25 14.01
N ARG A 393 23.55 1.99 13.61
CA ARG A 393 23.83 1.60 12.23
C ARG A 393 22.93 0.39 11.92
N PRO A 394 22.12 0.42 10.85
CA PRO A 394 21.49 -0.78 10.37
C PRO A 394 22.58 -1.84 10.28
N GLN A 395 22.32 -3.03 10.83
CA GLN A 395 23.29 -4.12 10.74
C GLN A 395 23.66 -4.26 9.26
N ARG A 396 24.98 -4.28 8.99
CA ARG A 396 25.47 -4.40 7.61
C ARG A 396 24.74 -5.57 6.96
N PRO A 397 24.18 -5.40 5.75
CA PRO A 397 23.57 -6.51 5.05
C PRO A 397 24.60 -7.63 4.97
N GLN A 398 24.25 -8.80 5.49
CA GLN A 398 25.06 -9.99 5.27
C GLN A 398 25.13 -10.16 3.75
N ARG A 399 26.35 -10.23 3.21
CA ARG A 399 26.55 -10.49 1.79
C ARG A 399 25.74 -11.75 1.44
N PRO A 400 24.91 -11.74 0.40
CA PRO A 400 24.26 -12.94 -0.05
C PRO A 400 25.34 -13.99 -0.28
N GLN A 401 25.18 -15.15 0.35
CA GLN A 401 26.08 -16.28 0.12
C GLN A 401 26.07 -16.56 -1.39
N ARG A 402 27.26 -16.50 -2.00
CA ARG A 402 27.40 -16.90 -3.40
C ARG A 402 26.86 -18.33 -3.53
N PRO A 403 26.00 -18.61 -4.53
CA PRO A 403 25.60 -19.97 -4.80
C PRO A 403 26.86 -20.82 -4.98
N GLN A 404 26.95 -21.90 -4.23
CA GLN A 404 28.05 -22.86 -4.37
C GLN A 404 28.04 -23.34 -5.83
N ARG A 405 29.20 -23.20 -6.50
CA ARG A 405 29.35 -23.78 -7.84
C ARG A 405 29.09 -25.28 -7.73
N PRO A 406 28.29 -25.85 -8.64
CA PRO A 406 28.12 -27.31 -8.69
C PRO A 406 29.51 -27.94 -8.85
N GLN A 407 29.82 -28.89 -7.97
CA GLN A 407 31.05 -29.67 -8.08
C GLN A 407 30.99 -30.41 -9.42
N ARG A 408 32.02 -30.27 -10.24
CA ARG A 408 32.16 -31.08 -11.45
C ARG A 408 32.26 -32.56 -11.05
N PRO A 409 31.56 -33.46 -11.70
CA PRO A 409 31.74 -34.87 -11.46
C PRO A 409 33.18 -35.26 -11.80
N SER A 410 33.85 -35.94 -10.86
CA SER A 410 35.17 -36.55 -11.07
C SER A 410 35.04 -37.57 -12.22
N GLY A 411 35.73 -37.31 -13.32
CA GLY A 411 35.86 -38.23 -14.44
C GLY A 411 36.51 -39.54 -14.01
N PRO A 412 36.22 -40.65 -14.71
CA PRO A 412 36.77 -41.96 -14.36
C PRO A 412 38.29 -41.96 -14.53
N ALA A 413 38.94 -42.59 -13.56
CA ALA A 413 40.38 -42.84 -13.57
C ALA A 413 40.74 -43.70 -14.81
N SER A 414 41.65 -43.21 -15.65
CA SER A 414 42.32 -43.98 -16.67
C SER A 414 43.23 -44.99 -16.00
N SER A 415 42.89 -46.26 -16.10
CA SER A 415 43.82 -47.35 -15.80
C SER A 415 44.80 -47.48 -16.96
N ASP A 416 46.02 -46.98 -16.79
CA ASP A 416 47.16 -47.42 -17.57
C ASP A 416 47.60 -48.78 -17.03
N GLY A 417 47.48 -49.78 -17.86
CA GLY A 417 48.12 -51.09 -17.73
C GLY A 417 49.08 -51.21 -18.88
N GLY A 418 50.38 -50.97 -18.61
CA GLY A 418 51.41 -51.39 -19.50
C GLY A 418 51.58 -52.90 -19.45
N ASP A 419 52.03 -53.49 -20.59
CA ASP A 419 53.20 -54.35 -20.67
C ASP A 419 53.37 -54.86 -22.09
N ALA A 420 54.51 -54.65 -22.56
CA ALA A 420 55.49 -55.56 -23.18
C ALA A 420 55.00 -56.46 -24.35
N GLU A 421 55.43 -56.26 -25.48
CA GLU A 421 56.48 -56.81 -26.34
C GLU A 421 56.50 -56.12 -27.70
#